data_39fc4d660660e7b5024e82d2287b4683
#
_entry.id   39fc4d660660e7b5024e82d2287b4683
#
_cell.length_a   1.000
_cell.length_b   1.000
_cell.length_c   1.000
_cell.angle_alpha   90.00
_cell.angle_beta   90.00
_cell.angle_gamma   90.00
#
_symmetry.space_group_name_H-M   'P 1'
#
loop_
_entity.id
_entity.type
_entity.pdbx_description
1 polymer ?
#
loop_
_entity_poly.entity_id
_entity_poly.type
_entity_poly.pdbx_seq_one_letter_code
_entity_poly.pdbx_strand_id
1 'polypeptide(L)'
;MHSDNQFFPAAEGLSHVAIRTRDILESIRFYTEILGLREAFRMYRDDGTLATVYLFLAPGQYLELFSGGVREEAAGQDKIGFCHICLMTQDIHRSYELVQAKNGPLDSEIRQGLSRCLMFWTHDPDGTQIEIMEMPPESLQAQADKRLAGPHCDI
;
A
#
# COMPACT_ATOMS: atom_id res chain seq x y z
N MET A 1 -17.88 -14.85 33.10
CA MET A 1 -16.66 -15.44 32.52
C MET A 1 -16.32 -14.57 31.31
N HIS A 2 -15.41 -13.62 31.49
CA HIS A 2 -14.97 -12.78 30.40
C HIS A 2 -14.03 -13.61 29.52
N SER A 3 -14.43 -13.88 28.29
CA SER A 3 -13.53 -14.39 27.29
C SER A 3 -12.67 -13.20 26.84
N ASP A 4 -11.53 -13.01 27.49
CA ASP A 4 -10.50 -12.08 27.03
C ASP A 4 -9.91 -12.60 25.72
N ASN A 5 -10.59 -12.31 24.63
CA ASN A 5 -10.05 -12.54 23.30
C ASN A 5 -9.20 -11.32 22.91
N GLN A 6 -8.16 -11.05 23.72
CA GLN A 6 -7.18 -9.99 23.46
C GLN A 6 -6.13 -10.48 22.47
N PHE A 7 -6.49 -10.49 21.19
CA PHE A 7 -5.50 -10.43 20.12
C PHE A 7 -5.00 -8.99 20.06
N PHE A 8 -3.72 -8.78 20.38
CA PHE A 8 -3.08 -7.46 20.40
C PHE A 8 -3.81 -6.41 21.25
N PRO A 9 -3.71 -6.47 22.59
CA PRO A 9 -4.38 -5.51 23.47
C PRO A 9 -3.91 -4.05 23.27
N ALA A 10 -2.96 -3.80 22.36
CA ALA A 10 -2.41 -2.49 22.07
C ALA A 10 -2.35 -2.14 20.56
N ALA A 11 -2.87 -2.98 19.64
CA ALA A 11 -2.84 -2.69 18.21
C ALA A 11 -4.26 -2.70 17.63
N GLU A 12 -4.72 -1.55 17.18
CA GLU A 12 -6.06 -1.34 16.59
C GLU A 12 -6.04 -1.49 15.05
N GLY A 13 -4.86 -1.58 14.44
CA GLY A 13 -4.69 -1.72 13.00
C GLY A 13 -3.30 -1.34 12.51
N LEU A 14 -3.14 -1.31 11.20
CA LEU A 14 -1.92 -0.86 10.55
C LEU A 14 -1.94 0.66 10.40
N SER A 15 -1.03 1.38 11.08
CA SER A 15 -0.92 2.84 10.98
C SER A 15 -0.18 3.28 9.71
N HIS A 16 0.99 2.69 9.43
CA HIS A 16 1.76 3.00 8.22
C HIS A 16 2.65 1.84 7.79
N VAL A 17 3.00 1.86 6.52
CA VAL A 17 4.12 1.11 5.94
C VAL A 17 5.20 2.11 5.56
N ALA A 18 6.44 1.84 5.92
CA ALA A 18 7.56 2.71 5.64
C ALA A 18 8.50 2.08 4.61
N ILE A 19 8.86 2.85 3.59
CA ILE A 19 9.84 2.48 2.58
C ILE A 19 10.93 3.56 2.48
N ARG A 20 12.14 3.14 2.17
CA ARG A 20 13.26 4.05 1.96
C ARG A 20 13.54 4.17 0.47
N THR A 21 13.60 5.41 -0.03
CA THR A 21 13.71 5.71 -1.45
C THR A 21 15.09 6.28 -1.78
N ARG A 22 15.55 6.07 -3.01
CA ARG A 22 16.79 6.66 -3.54
C ARG A 22 16.61 8.15 -3.77
N ASP A 23 15.56 8.53 -4.50
CA ASP A 23 15.12 9.91 -4.73
C ASP A 23 13.70 10.10 -4.22
N ILE A 24 13.58 10.74 -3.06
CA ILE A 24 12.28 10.96 -2.42
C ILE A 24 11.34 11.84 -3.26
N LEU A 25 11.86 12.78 -4.06
CA LEU A 25 11.05 13.64 -4.91
C LEU A 25 10.49 12.89 -6.10
N GLU A 26 11.25 11.97 -6.68
CA GLU A 26 10.80 11.09 -7.74
C GLU A 26 9.71 10.15 -7.22
N SER A 27 9.92 9.54 -6.05
CA SER A 27 8.91 8.68 -5.41
C SER A 27 7.64 9.45 -5.07
N ILE A 28 7.73 10.67 -4.52
CA ILE A 28 6.55 11.51 -4.28
C ILE A 28 5.76 11.71 -5.58
N ARG A 29 6.42 12.09 -6.69
CA ARG A 29 5.74 12.27 -7.98
C ARG A 29 5.04 10.99 -8.43
N PHE A 30 5.72 9.85 -8.35
CA PHE A 30 5.12 8.57 -8.72
C PHE A 30 3.84 8.30 -7.90
N TYR A 31 3.92 8.33 -6.58
CA TYR A 31 2.78 8.02 -5.74
C TYR A 31 1.64 9.05 -5.84
N THR A 32 1.95 10.33 -6.05
CA THR A 32 0.92 11.38 -6.12
C THR A 32 0.37 11.57 -7.54
N GLU A 33 1.23 11.60 -8.55
CA GLU A 33 0.82 11.90 -9.91
C GLU A 33 0.37 10.66 -10.68
N ILE A 34 1.03 9.51 -10.50
CA ILE A 34 0.65 8.25 -11.16
C ILE A 34 -0.45 7.53 -10.39
N LEU A 35 -0.22 7.21 -9.11
CA LEU A 35 -1.17 6.46 -8.29
C LEU A 35 -2.26 7.33 -7.65
N GLY A 36 -2.11 8.67 -7.66
CA GLY A 36 -3.13 9.60 -7.16
C GLY A 36 -3.24 9.68 -5.64
N LEU A 37 -2.23 9.23 -4.89
CA LEU A 37 -2.21 9.38 -3.44
C LEU A 37 -2.06 10.86 -3.07
N ARG A 38 -2.58 11.24 -1.90
CA ARG A 38 -2.47 12.61 -1.41
C ARG A 38 -1.34 12.73 -0.40
N GLU A 39 -0.49 13.74 -0.58
CA GLU A 39 0.50 14.09 0.43
C GLU A 39 -0.20 14.60 1.69
N ALA A 40 0.14 14.04 2.86
CA ALA A 40 -0.39 14.44 4.14
C ALA A 40 0.49 15.50 4.80
N PHE A 41 1.78 15.22 4.97
CA PHE A 41 2.76 16.14 5.53
C PHE A 41 4.18 15.73 5.22
N ARG A 42 5.13 16.66 5.45
CA ARG A 42 6.57 16.50 5.31
C ARG A 42 7.28 16.71 6.62
N MET A 43 8.38 16.00 6.81
CA MET A 43 9.33 16.23 7.90
C MET A 43 10.71 16.53 7.35
N TYR A 44 11.39 17.47 7.98
CA TYR A 44 12.71 17.95 7.55
C TYR A 44 13.74 17.70 8.66
N ARG A 45 15.01 17.53 8.26
CA ARG A 45 16.14 17.51 9.19
C ARG A 45 16.48 18.93 9.64
N ASP A 46 17.33 19.05 10.64
CA ASP A 46 17.80 20.35 11.16
C ASP A 46 18.52 21.21 10.11
N ASP A 47 19.13 20.58 9.12
CA ASP A 47 19.79 21.24 8.00
C ASP A 47 18.81 21.68 6.88
N GLY A 48 17.51 21.50 7.06
CA GLY A 48 16.48 21.85 6.11
C GLY A 48 16.26 20.83 4.98
N THR A 49 17.00 19.70 4.97
CA THR A 49 16.78 18.65 3.97
C THR A 49 15.54 17.84 4.26
N LEU A 50 14.80 17.44 3.20
CA LEU A 50 13.62 16.61 3.32
C LEU A 50 14.00 15.21 3.83
N ALA A 51 13.48 14.85 5.01
CA ALA A 51 13.73 13.56 5.63
C ALA A 51 12.68 12.52 5.23
N THR A 52 11.41 12.90 5.35
CA THR A 52 10.29 11.96 5.27
C THR A 52 9.05 12.65 4.75
N VAL A 53 8.22 11.91 4.00
CA VAL A 53 6.89 12.33 3.54
C VAL A 53 5.88 11.26 3.90
N TYR A 54 4.73 11.67 4.42
CA TYR A 54 3.58 10.80 4.65
C TYR A 54 2.55 11.01 3.54
N LEU A 55 2.16 9.93 2.90
CA LEU A 55 1.11 9.88 1.89
C LEU A 55 -0.14 9.22 2.48
N PHE A 56 -1.28 9.87 2.34
CA PHE A 56 -2.54 9.42 2.89
C PHE A 56 -3.13 8.27 2.07
N LEU A 57 -3.46 7.16 2.72
CA LEU A 57 -4.17 6.01 2.15
C LEU A 57 -5.64 6.00 2.59
N ALA A 58 -5.86 6.03 3.91
CA ALA A 58 -7.16 6.04 4.56
C ALA A 58 -7.03 6.71 5.94
N PRO A 59 -8.13 7.04 6.64
CA PRO A 59 -8.05 7.53 8.01
C PRO A 59 -7.16 6.64 8.89
N GLY A 60 -6.11 7.22 9.48
CA GLY A 60 -5.13 6.52 10.31
C GLY A 60 -4.12 5.64 9.56
N GLN A 61 -4.18 5.57 8.22
CA GLN A 61 -3.28 4.72 7.42
C GLN A 61 -2.49 5.54 6.41
N TYR A 62 -1.18 5.31 6.37
CA TYR A 62 -0.26 6.08 5.54
C TYR A 62 0.81 5.20 4.89
N LEU A 63 1.32 5.67 3.77
CA LEU A 63 2.62 5.25 3.24
C LEU A 63 3.64 6.30 3.62
N GLU A 64 4.71 5.89 4.30
CA GLU A 64 5.81 6.75 4.74
C GLU A 64 7.01 6.56 3.81
N LEU A 65 7.47 7.64 3.19
CA LEU A 65 8.64 7.65 2.32
C LEU A 65 9.82 8.29 3.05
N PHE A 66 10.90 7.54 3.26
CA PHE A 66 12.17 8.03 3.79
C PHE A 66 13.14 8.36 2.65
N SER A 67 13.87 9.46 2.77
CA SER A 67 14.98 9.78 1.89
C SER A 67 16.25 8.99 2.22
N GLY A 68 17.21 8.94 1.27
CA GLY A 68 18.58 8.50 1.50
C GLY A 68 18.80 6.99 1.41
N GLY A 69 18.06 6.29 0.57
CA GLY A 69 18.36 4.92 0.16
C GLY A 69 19.63 4.87 -0.68
N VAL A 70 20.58 4.00 -0.32
CA VAL A 70 21.87 3.86 -1.03
C VAL A 70 22.20 2.42 -1.42
N ARG A 71 21.42 1.44 -0.93
CA ARG A 71 21.61 0.02 -1.22
C ARG A 71 20.33 -0.55 -1.80
N GLU A 72 20.48 -1.35 -2.84
CA GLU A 72 19.38 -2.12 -3.42
C GLU A 72 19.28 -3.46 -2.68
N GLU A 73 18.26 -3.61 -1.87
CA GLU A 73 17.78 -4.93 -1.46
C GLU A 73 16.46 -5.15 -2.18
N ALA A 74 16.53 -5.59 -3.42
CA ALA A 74 15.33 -5.88 -4.17
C ALA A 74 14.49 -6.91 -3.42
N ALA A 75 13.23 -6.57 -3.13
CA ALA A 75 12.23 -7.57 -2.82
C ALA A 75 12.19 -8.57 -3.98
N GLY A 76 12.16 -9.85 -3.69
CA GLY A 76 12.11 -10.90 -4.71
C GLY A 76 11.22 -12.03 -4.21
N GLN A 77 10.56 -12.73 -5.12
CA GLN A 77 9.65 -13.84 -4.79
C GLN A 77 10.33 -15.01 -4.06
N ASP A 78 11.65 -15.06 -4.11
CA ASP A 78 12.50 -16.08 -3.48
C ASP A 78 13.17 -15.60 -2.18
N LYS A 79 12.90 -14.37 -1.73
CA LYS A 79 13.49 -13.81 -0.51
C LYS A 79 12.52 -13.87 0.65
N ILE A 80 13.05 -14.16 1.83
CA ILE A 80 12.32 -14.10 3.10
C ILE A 80 12.24 -12.62 3.52
N GLY A 81 11.02 -12.10 3.71
CA GLY A 81 10.82 -10.74 4.21
C GLY A 81 9.70 -10.00 3.48
N PHE A 82 9.89 -8.68 3.32
CA PHE A 82 8.94 -7.83 2.63
C PHE A 82 8.81 -8.23 1.15
N CYS A 83 7.57 -8.38 0.68
CA CYS A 83 7.28 -8.83 -0.68
C CYS A 83 6.72 -7.67 -1.54
N HIS A 84 5.62 -7.07 -1.10
CA HIS A 84 4.95 -5.99 -1.84
C HIS A 84 4.05 -5.15 -0.92
N ILE A 85 3.58 -4.02 -1.44
CA ILE A 85 2.47 -3.25 -0.90
C ILE A 85 1.23 -3.58 -1.71
N CYS A 86 0.10 -3.84 -1.07
CA CYS A 86 -1.18 -3.96 -1.76
C CYS A 86 -2.04 -2.73 -1.47
N LEU A 87 -2.48 -2.04 -2.52
CA LEU A 87 -3.39 -0.89 -2.46
C LEU A 87 -4.75 -1.29 -3.00
N MET A 88 -5.80 -1.06 -2.22
CA MET A 88 -7.16 -1.39 -2.59
C MET A 88 -7.81 -0.29 -3.44
N THR A 89 -8.54 -0.70 -4.46
CA THR A 89 -9.39 0.16 -5.29
C THR A 89 -10.83 -0.35 -5.31
N GLN A 90 -11.76 0.54 -5.65
CA GLN A 90 -13.18 0.18 -5.89
C GLN A 90 -13.46 -0.18 -7.35
N ASP A 91 -12.57 0.15 -8.28
CA ASP A 91 -12.70 -0.11 -9.71
C ASP A 91 -11.31 -0.38 -10.30
N ILE A 92 -11.02 -1.65 -10.52
CA ILE A 92 -9.71 -2.10 -11.00
C ILE A 92 -9.46 -1.67 -12.45
N HIS A 93 -10.49 -1.67 -13.29
CA HIS A 93 -10.37 -1.26 -14.69
C HIS A 93 -10.06 0.22 -14.80
N ARG A 94 -10.79 1.03 -14.03
CA ARG A 94 -10.52 2.48 -13.97
C ARG A 94 -9.13 2.79 -13.44
N SER A 95 -8.68 2.06 -12.41
CA SER A 95 -7.33 2.23 -11.86
C SER A 95 -6.24 1.87 -12.87
N TYR A 96 -6.43 0.78 -13.61
CA TYR A 96 -5.51 0.35 -14.68
C TYR A 96 -5.41 1.40 -15.79
N GLU A 97 -6.56 1.88 -16.29
CA GLU A 97 -6.61 2.94 -17.31
C GLU A 97 -5.92 4.24 -16.85
N LEU A 98 -6.09 4.62 -15.59
CA LEU A 98 -5.45 5.82 -15.02
C LEU A 98 -3.93 5.70 -14.96
N VAL A 99 -3.40 4.54 -14.52
CA VAL A 99 -1.95 4.28 -14.53
C VAL A 99 -1.42 4.32 -15.95
N GLN A 100 -2.11 3.66 -16.90
CA GLN A 100 -1.73 3.63 -18.32
C GLN A 100 -1.73 5.04 -18.93
N ALA A 101 -2.78 5.82 -18.71
CA ALA A 101 -2.93 7.18 -19.27
C ALA A 101 -1.84 8.15 -18.77
N LYS A 102 -1.28 7.89 -17.59
CA LYS A 102 -0.19 8.65 -16.99
C LYS A 102 1.20 8.09 -17.30
N ASN A 103 1.29 7.10 -18.21
CA ASN A 103 2.51 6.38 -18.54
C ASN A 103 3.19 5.75 -17.32
N GLY A 104 2.42 5.34 -16.32
CA GLY A 104 2.92 4.57 -15.19
C GLY A 104 3.30 3.15 -15.62
N PRO A 105 4.22 2.49 -14.91
CA PRO A 105 4.59 1.12 -15.21
C PRO A 105 3.41 0.17 -14.99
N LEU A 106 3.24 -0.79 -15.89
CA LEU A 106 2.26 -1.87 -15.79
C LEU A 106 3.02 -3.19 -15.96
N ASP A 107 3.15 -3.93 -14.85
CA ASP A 107 3.92 -5.18 -14.81
C ASP A 107 3.06 -6.39 -15.14
N SER A 108 1.74 -6.23 -15.15
CA SER A 108 0.81 -7.28 -15.56
C SER A 108 -0.51 -6.68 -16.08
N GLU A 109 -1.23 -7.48 -16.85
CA GLU A 109 -2.64 -7.25 -17.14
C GLU A 109 -3.49 -7.51 -15.89
N ILE A 110 -4.75 -7.02 -15.92
CA ILE A 110 -5.74 -7.34 -14.88
C ILE A 110 -6.03 -8.83 -14.91
N ARG A 111 -5.94 -9.47 -13.75
CA ARG A 111 -6.25 -10.90 -13.58
C ARG A 111 -6.90 -11.17 -12.24
N GLN A 112 -7.60 -12.30 -12.16
CA GLN A 112 -8.12 -12.79 -10.89
C GLN A 112 -7.05 -13.64 -10.18
N GLY A 113 -6.79 -13.33 -8.92
CA GLY A 113 -5.90 -14.12 -8.06
C GLY A 113 -6.61 -15.31 -7.40
N LEU A 114 -5.84 -16.11 -6.66
CA LEU A 114 -6.36 -17.27 -5.92
C LEU A 114 -7.38 -16.87 -4.85
N SER A 115 -7.28 -15.66 -4.31
CA SER A 115 -8.25 -15.08 -3.37
C SER A 115 -9.57 -14.64 -4.03
N ARG A 116 -9.68 -14.77 -5.36
CA ARG A 116 -10.77 -14.24 -6.20
C ARG A 116 -10.86 -12.71 -6.23
N CYS A 117 -9.85 -12.01 -5.72
CA CYS A 117 -9.69 -10.59 -5.97
C CYS A 117 -9.21 -10.35 -7.40
N LEU A 118 -9.60 -9.23 -8.00
CA LEU A 118 -9.03 -8.74 -9.24
C LEU A 118 -7.80 -7.90 -8.92
N MET A 119 -6.73 -8.04 -9.68
CA MET A 119 -5.48 -7.34 -9.43
C MET A 119 -4.68 -7.08 -10.69
N PHE A 120 -3.85 -6.08 -10.64
CA PHE A 120 -2.70 -5.89 -11.52
C PHE A 120 -1.50 -5.40 -10.73
N TRP A 121 -0.32 -5.49 -11.34
CA TRP A 121 0.95 -5.14 -10.71
C TRP A 121 1.56 -3.91 -11.36
N THR A 122 2.21 -3.11 -10.54
CA THR A 122 3.03 -1.96 -10.90
C THR A 122 4.22 -1.91 -9.94
N HIS A 123 5.17 -1.02 -10.18
CA HIS A 123 6.30 -0.78 -9.27
C HIS A 123 6.59 0.71 -9.16
N ASP A 124 7.19 1.11 -8.05
CA ASP A 124 7.69 2.47 -7.86
C ASP A 124 9.08 2.67 -8.51
N PRO A 125 9.64 3.90 -8.54
CA PRO A 125 10.94 4.18 -9.15
C PRO A 125 12.11 3.35 -8.59
N ASP A 126 11.99 2.84 -7.36
CA ASP A 126 13.00 2.01 -6.70
C ASP A 126 12.73 0.50 -6.86
N GLY A 127 11.69 0.12 -7.61
CA GLY A 127 11.34 -1.28 -7.87
C GLY A 127 10.49 -1.93 -6.76
N THR A 128 9.95 -1.15 -5.82
CA THR A 128 9.00 -1.68 -4.83
C THR A 128 7.76 -2.18 -5.56
N GLN A 129 7.49 -3.48 -5.45
CA GLN A 129 6.32 -4.08 -6.08
C GLN A 129 5.02 -3.60 -5.41
N ILE A 130 4.06 -3.20 -6.22
CA ILE A 130 2.77 -2.70 -5.77
C ILE A 130 1.66 -3.49 -6.47
N GLU A 131 0.85 -4.16 -5.69
CA GLU A 131 -0.39 -4.77 -6.13
C GLU A 131 -1.52 -3.74 -6.04
N ILE A 132 -2.24 -3.51 -7.13
CA ILE A 132 -3.51 -2.79 -7.10
C ILE A 132 -4.62 -3.84 -7.14
N MET A 133 -5.50 -3.81 -6.17
CA MET A 133 -6.48 -4.87 -5.94
C MET A 133 -7.90 -4.33 -5.75
N GLU A 134 -8.85 -4.94 -6.45
CA GLU A 134 -10.28 -4.83 -6.15
C GLU A 134 -10.74 -6.09 -5.43
N MET A 135 -11.55 -5.92 -4.40
CA MET A 135 -12.04 -6.98 -3.54
C MET A 135 -13.55 -7.22 -3.78
N PRO A 136 -13.94 -8.04 -4.77
CA PRO A 136 -15.33 -8.37 -5.02
C PRO A 136 -15.97 -9.08 -3.82
N PRO A 137 -17.32 -9.00 -3.65
CA PRO A 137 -18.03 -9.59 -2.52
C PRO A 137 -17.83 -11.11 -2.34
N GLU A 138 -17.52 -11.82 -3.44
CA GLU A 138 -17.23 -13.26 -3.47
C GLU A 138 -15.76 -13.60 -3.23
N SER A 139 -14.89 -12.62 -3.06
CA SER A 139 -13.48 -12.84 -2.71
C SER A 139 -13.34 -13.45 -1.31
N LEU A 140 -12.25 -14.18 -1.10
CA LEU A 140 -11.98 -14.82 0.20
C LEU A 140 -11.79 -13.77 1.30
N GLN A 141 -11.19 -12.62 0.98
CA GLN A 141 -10.98 -11.51 1.91
C GLN A 141 -12.33 -10.88 2.31
N ALA A 142 -13.20 -10.55 1.34
CA ALA A 142 -14.51 -10.00 1.65
C ALA A 142 -15.39 -10.96 2.48
N GLN A 143 -15.27 -12.27 2.24
CA GLN A 143 -15.95 -13.28 3.06
C GLN A 143 -15.36 -13.38 4.47
N ALA A 144 -14.04 -13.26 4.60
CA ALA A 144 -13.38 -13.23 5.89
C ALA A 144 -13.78 -12.00 6.69
N ASP A 145 -13.82 -10.82 6.07
CA ASP A 145 -14.25 -9.57 6.70
C ASP A 145 -15.67 -9.69 7.25
N LYS A 146 -16.62 -10.19 6.44
CA LYS A 146 -18.01 -10.43 6.91
C LYS A 146 -18.10 -11.37 8.10
N ARG A 147 -17.22 -12.38 8.16
CA ARG A 147 -17.20 -13.37 9.25
C ARG A 147 -16.55 -12.80 10.52
N LEU A 148 -15.48 -12.00 10.36
CA LEU A 148 -14.68 -11.48 11.46
C LEU A 148 -15.21 -10.14 12.00
N ALA A 149 -15.88 -9.34 11.17
CA ALA A 149 -16.61 -8.14 11.56
C ALA A 149 -17.98 -8.43 12.20
N GLY A 150 -18.16 -9.59 12.85
CA GLY A 150 -19.32 -9.91 13.68
C GLY A 150 -19.50 -8.93 14.85
N PRO A 151 -20.54 -9.04 15.69
CA PRO A 151 -21.07 -7.98 16.58
C PRO A 151 -20.12 -7.47 17.69
N HIS A 152 -18.81 -7.63 17.55
CA HIS A 152 -17.78 -7.09 18.44
C HIS A 152 -16.90 -6.00 17.81
N CYS A 153 -17.22 -5.52 16.60
CA CYS A 153 -16.59 -4.35 16.00
C CYS A 153 -17.52 -3.12 16.04
N ASP A 154 -18.02 -2.79 17.23
CA ASP A 154 -18.46 -1.44 17.53
C ASP A 154 -17.21 -0.63 17.94
N ILE A 155 -16.56 0.01 16.97
CA ILE A 155 -15.57 1.06 17.19
C ILE A 155 -16.22 2.38 16.82
#